data_90db7c18192343994605b6f7420c7265
#
_entry.id   90db7c18192343994605b6f7420c7265
#
_cell.length_a   1.000
_cell.length_b   1.000
_cell.length_c   1.000
_cell.angle_alpha   90.00
_cell.angle_beta   90.00
_cell.angle_gamma   90.00
#
_symmetry.space_group_name_H-M   'P 1'
#
loop_
_entity.id
_entity.type
_entity.pdbx_description
1 polymer ?
#
loop_
_entity_poly.entity_id
_entity_poly.type
_entity_poly.pdbx_seq_one_letter_code
_entity_poly.pdbx_strand_id
1 'polypeptide(L)'
;AEWISTFRKAGDSILAELYKTKKSKNDKASEINKRIKEYREGKIANLNTVAKSESWDNQTLLNEILLLTYASYIVMLEYRNKVWKYEYMAFARRIGELWEPFCKLAFDFPIKKLTLVDPPDFDEVQTQIKNDAIGYIESLDLSEEIKAELKRHYDIPWTMVDSGGIKLGLDLHFEQNGIHYNCDFKSGFSSNEKGNTNRLLLVASIYNSLGEIEKNILFVRQTEDENNHYL
;
A
#
# COMPACT_ATOMS: atom_id res chain seq x y z
N ALA A 1 18.58 11.31 -15.56
CA ALA A 1 18.35 12.12 -16.79
C ALA A 1 17.97 11.24 -17.97
N GLU A 2 18.62 10.09 -18.16
CA GLU A 2 18.45 9.20 -19.33
C GLU A 2 17.03 8.61 -19.42
N TRP A 3 16.50 8.02 -18.35
CA TRP A 3 15.14 7.47 -18.34
C TRP A 3 14.06 8.49 -18.65
N ILE A 4 14.19 9.73 -18.15
CA ILE A 4 13.22 10.80 -18.48
C ILE A 4 13.24 11.09 -20.00
N SER A 5 14.42 11.16 -20.61
CA SER A 5 14.55 11.36 -22.07
C SER A 5 13.92 10.20 -22.84
N THR A 6 14.17 8.97 -22.42
CA THR A 6 13.60 7.76 -23.04
C THR A 6 12.07 7.75 -22.96
N PHE A 7 11.49 8.05 -21.80
CA PHE A 7 10.05 8.12 -21.65
C PHE A 7 9.42 9.31 -22.41
N ARG A 8 10.10 10.46 -22.49
CA ARG A 8 9.61 11.60 -23.28
C ARG A 8 9.54 11.27 -24.76
N LYS A 9 10.54 10.58 -25.33
CA LYS A 9 10.48 10.12 -26.73
C LYS A 9 9.27 9.20 -26.97
N ALA A 10 9.02 8.26 -26.07
CA ALA A 10 7.83 7.41 -26.15
C ALA A 10 6.54 8.24 -26.01
N GLY A 11 6.50 9.17 -25.05
CA GLY A 11 5.37 10.07 -24.84
C GLY A 11 5.07 10.95 -26.06
N ASP A 12 6.08 11.48 -26.75
CA ASP A 12 5.93 12.26 -27.98
C ASP A 12 5.29 11.42 -29.09
N SER A 13 5.75 10.18 -29.27
CA SER A 13 5.16 9.25 -30.24
C SER A 13 3.70 8.95 -29.92
N ILE A 14 3.40 8.61 -28.66
CA ILE A 14 2.03 8.35 -28.18
C ILE A 14 1.13 9.56 -28.43
N LEU A 15 1.60 10.75 -28.07
CA LEU A 15 0.84 11.99 -28.20
C LEU A 15 0.54 12.32 -29.68
N ALA A 16 1.53 12.16 -30.57
CA ALA A 16 1.37 12.39 -32.01
C ALA A 16 0.32 11.47 -32.64
N GLU A 17 0.28 10.20 -32.21
CA GLU A 17 -0.76 9.25 -32.63
C GLU A 17 -2.14 9.64 -32.10
N LEU A 18 -2.25 9.99 -30.81
CA LEU A 18 -3.53 10.32 -30.19
C LEU A 18 -4.15 11.60 -30.75
N TYR A 19 -3.34 12.59 -31.20
CA TYR A 19 -3.87 13.79 -31.85
C TYR A 19 -4.51 13.50 -33.19
N LYS A 20 -4.14 12.42 -33.88
CA LYS A 20 -4.80 12.00 -35.13
C LYS A 20 -6.17 11.33 -34.88
N THR A 21 -6.50 11.00 -33.63
CA THR A 21 -7.76 10.35 -33.30
C THR A 21 -8.85 11.35 -32.93
N LYS A 22 -10.12 10.94 -33.11
CA LYS A 22 -11.29 11.71 -32.66
C LYS A 22 -11.68 11.44 -31.19
N LYS A 23 -10.80 10.76 -30.41
CA LYS A 23 -11.05 10.46 -28.99
C LYS A 23 -11.24 11.73 -28.16
N SER A 24 -12.07 11.67 -27.12
CA SER A 24 -12.24 12.76 -26.16
C SER A 24 -10.93 13.07 -25.41
N LYS A 25 -10.86 14.23 -24.73
CA LYS A 25 -9.71 14.56 -23.87
C LYS A 25 -9.51 13.53 -22.75
N ASN A 26 -10.62 13.05 -22.17
CA ASN A 26 -10.58 12.03 -21.11
C ASN A 26 -10.00 10.71 -21.62
N ASP A 27 -10.47 10.24 -22.79
CA ASP A 27 -9.98 8.99 -23.37
C ASP A 27 -8.52 9.09 -23.77
N LYS A 28 -8.09 10.24 -24.32
CA LYS A 28 -6.68 10.50 -24.64
C LYS A 28 -5.81 10.51 -23.40
N ALA A 29 -6.28 11.14 -22.30
CA ALA A 29 -5.56 11.15 -21.01
C ALA A 29 -5.42 9.75 -20.42
N SER A 30 -6.48 8.95 -20.46
CA SER A 30 -6.47 7.55 -20.01
C SER A 30 -5.53 6.70 -20.86
N GLU A 31 -5.55 6.89 -22.17
CA GLU A 31 -4.68 6.17 -23.11
C GLU A 31 -3.20 6.49 -22.89
N ILE A 32 -2.85 7.75 -22.61
CA ILE A 32 -1.47 8.15 -22.26
C ILE A 32 -1.01 7.39 -21.01
N ASN A 33 -1.82 7.39 -19.95
CA ASN A 33 -1.48 6.71 -18.71
C ASN A 33 -1.25 5.21 -18.94
N LYS A 34 -2.15 4.58 -19.71
CA LYS A 34 -2.07 3.16 -20.05
C LYS A 34 -0.81 2.84 -20.84
N ARG A 35 -0.55 3.53 -21.94
CA ARG A 35 0.56 3.24 -22.85
C ARG A 35 1.92 3.54 -22.23
N ILE A 36 2.05 4.59 -21.40
CA ILE A 36 3.30 4.85 -20.66
C ILE A 36 3.52 3.76 -19.59
N LYS A 37 2.45 3.28 -18.94
CA LYS A 37 2.54 2.16 -18.00
C LYS A 37 3.01 0.88 -18.71
N GLU A 38 2.41 0.52 -19.83
CA GLU A 38 2.81 -0.65 -20.64
C GLU A 38 4.26 -0.56 -21.11
N TYR A 39 4.69 0.62 -21.56
CA TYR A 39 6.07 0.86 -21.93
C TYR A 39 7.04 0.70 -20.77
N ARG A 40 6.67 1.19 -19.57
CA ARG A 40 7.44 0.97 -18.33
C ARG A 40 7.56 -0.49 -18.00
N GLU A 41 6.48 -1.25 -18.03
CA GLU A 41 6.47 -2.69 -17.75
C GLU A 41 7.40 -3.46 -18.68
N GLY A 42 7.39 -3.13 -19.98
CA GLY A 42 8.34 -3.68 -20.94
C GLY A 42 9.80 -3.33 -20.64
N LYS A 43 10.07 -2.12 -20.17
CA LYS A 43 11.42 -1.72 -19.75
C LYS A 43 11.88 -2.43 -18.46
N ILE A 44 11.00 -2.63 -17.49
CA ILE A 44 11.29 -3.40 -16.27
C ILE A 44 11.62 -4.86 -16.63
N ALA A 45 10.84 -5.47 -17.52
CA ALA A 45 11.12 -6.83 -18.00
C ALA A 45 12.52 -6.93 -18.66
N ASN A 46 12.88 -5.92 -19.46
CA ASN A 46 14.21 -5.85 -20.06
C ASN A 46 15.33 -5.69 -19.02
N LEU A 47 15.14 -4.81 -18.01
CA LEU A 47 16.11 -4.64 -16.92
C LEU A 47 16.33 -5.95 -16.16
N ASN A 48 15.28 -6.72 -15.88
CA ASN A 48 15.41 -8.04 -15.25
C ASN A 48 16.21 -9.01 -16.10
N THR A 49 16.12 -8.94 -17.41
CA THR A 49 16.92 -9.77 -18.33
C THR A 49 18.38 -9.34 -18.30
N VAL A 50 18.65 -8.05 -18.37
CA VAL A 50 20.01 -7.49 -18.30
C VAL A 50 20.64 -7.80 -16.95
N ALA A 51 19.95 -7.59 -15.85
CA ALA A 51 20.43 -7.89 -14.50
C ALA A 51 20.89 -9.34 -14.35
N LYS A 52 20.12 -10.28 -14.91
CA LYS A 52 20.49 -11.70 -14.92
C LYS A 52 21.73 -11.98 -15.76
N SER A 53 21.84 -11.39 -16.95
CA SER A 53 22.97 -11.62 -17.86
C SER A 53 24.25 -10.98 -17.37
N GLU A 54 24.16 -9.84 -16.67
CA GLU A 54 25.32 -9.09 -16.15
C GLU A 54 25.58 -9.35 -14.65
N SER A 55 24.80 -10.27 -14.05
CA SER A 55 24.93 -10.66 -12.63
C SER A 55 24.84 -9.49 -11.67
N TRP A 56 23.88 -8.60 -11.89
CA TRP A 56 23.62 -7.49 -10.96
C TRP A 56 23.17 -8.00 -9.60
N ASP A 57 23.58 -7.29 -8.55
CA ASP A 57 23.01 -7.52 -7.23
C ASP A 57 21.59 -6.92 -7.12
N ASN A 58 20.85 -7.36 -6.11
CA ASN A 58 19.47 -6.92 -5.90
C ASN A 58 19.37 -5.40 -5.63
N GLN A 59 20.40 -4.80 -5.02
CA GLN A 59 20.42 -3.37 -4.76
C GLN A 59 20.50 -2.57 -6.05
N THR A 60 21.39 -2.98 -6.97
CA THR A 60 21.55 -2.34 -8.29
C THR A 60 20.28 -2.46 -9.10
N LEU A 61 19.67 -3.65 -9.15
CA LEU A 61 18.41 -3.86 -9.86
C LEU A 61 17.29 -2.99 -9.29
N LEU A 62 17.09 -2.97 -7.96
CA LEU A 62 16.07 -2.15 -7.32
C LEU A 62 16.30 -0.67 -7.62
N ASN A 63 17.51 -0.16 -7.52
CA ASN A 63 17.82 1.24 -7.81
C ASN A 63 17.45 1.63 -9.24
N GLU A 64 17.78 0.80 -10.22
CA GLU A 64 17.42 1.07 -11.63
C GLU A 64 15.91 1.02 -11.86
N ILE A 65 15.20 0.06 -11.25
CA ILE A 65 13.73 -0.02 -11.34
C ILE A 65 13.07 1.20 -10.71
N LEU A 66 13.55 1.66 -9.55
CA LEU A 66 13.02 2.87 -8.89
C LEU A 66 13.24 4.11 -9.76
N LEU A 67 14.44 4.31 -10.31
CA LEU A 67 14.76 5.43 -11.19
C LEU A 67 13.91 5.43 -12.47
N LEU A 68 13.77 4.27 -13.09
CA LEU A 68 12.94 4.07 -14.27
C LEU A 68 11.46 4.38 -13.99
N THR A 69 10.94 3.83 -12.89
CA THR A 69 9.53 4.02 -12.50
C THR A 69 9.25 5.48 -12.15
N TYR A 70 10.14 6.13 -11.40
CA TYR A 70 10.02 7.55 -11.08
C TYR A 70 10.00 8.42 -12.35
N ALA A 71 10.92 8.15 -13.28
CA ALA A 71 10.95 8.84 -14.56
C ALA A 71 9.65 8.64 -15.37
N SER A 72 9.11 7.42 -15.37
CA SER A 72 7.85 7.12 -16.05
C SER A 72 6.68 7.90 -15.47
N TYR A 73 6.61 8.05 -14.14
CA TYR A 73 5.57 8.81 -13.47
C TYR A 73 5.64 10.30 -13.78
N ILE A 74 6.83 10.90 -13.75
CA ILE A 74 7.02 12.30 -14.15
C ILE A 74 6.49 12.52 -15.58
N VAL A 75 6.91 11.68 -16.52
CA VAL A 75 6.54 11.83 -17.93
C VAL A 75 5.05 11.54 -18.13
N MET A 76 4.49 10.56 -17.46
CA MET A 76 3.06 10.25 -17.51
C MET A 76 2.22 11.46 -17.05
N LEU A 77 2.58 12.08 -15.93
CA LEU A 77 1.92 13.29 -15.43
C LEU A 77 2.07 14.47 -16.41
N GLU A 78 3.29 14.68 -16.94
CA GLU A 78 3.59 15.73 -17.91
C GLU A 78 2.71 15.59 -19.17
N TYR A 79 2.69 14.42 -19.80
CA TYR A 79 1.97 14.19 -21.07
C TYR A 79 0.45 14.14 -20.89
N ARG A 80 -0.02 13.56 -19.78
CA ARG A 80 -1.43 13.63 -19.43
C ARG A 80 -1.88 15.09 -19.26
N ASN A 81 -1.07 15.93 -18.64
CA ASN A 81 -1.36 17.34 -18.44
C ASN A 81 -1.36 18.14 -19.77
N LYS A 82 -0.55 17.76 -20.77
CA LYS A 82 -0.58 18.35 -22.11
C LYS A 82 -1.94 18.16 -22.80
N VAL A 83 -2.58 17.02 -22.59
CA VAL A 83 -3.88 16.68 -23.22
C VAL A 83 -5.05 17.25 -22.44
N TRP A 84 -4.99 17.14 -21.12
CA TRP A 84 -6.03 17.63 -20.22
C TRP A 84 -5.37 18.13 -18.94
N LYS A 85 -5.36 19.44 -18.77
CA LYS A 85 -4.73 20.09 -17.61
C LYS A 85 -5.29 19.54 -16.31
N TYR A 86 -4.42 19.27 -15.35
CA TYR A 86 -4.81 18.92 -14.00
C TYR A 86 -5.35 20.15 -13.27
N GLU A 87 -6.42 19.93 -12.52
CA GLU A 87 -6.76 20.78 -11.39
C GLU A 87 -5.97 20.32 -10.16
N TYR A 88 -5.73 21.23 -9.23
CA TYR A 88 -4.86 20.98 -8.06
C TYR A 88 -5.24 19.71 -7.29
N MET A 89 -6.52 19.56 -6.92
CA MET A 89 -7.00 18.40 -6.17
C MET A 89 -6.86 17.09 -6.94
N ALA A 90 -7.13 17.11 -8.24
CA ALA A 90 -6.95 15.95 -9.11
C ALA A 90 -5.48 15.57 -9.25
N PHE A 91 -4.58 16.54 -9.27
CA PHE A 91 -3.14 16.31 -9.31
C PHE A 91 -2.62 15.73 -8.00
N ALA A 92 -3.01 16.31 -6.86
CA ALA A 92 -2.64 15.82 -5.53
C ALA A 92 -3.10 14.37 -5.32
N ARG A 93 -4.36 14.08 -5.65
CA ARG A 93 -4.90 12.72 -5.61
C ARG A 93 -4.08 11.77 -6.49
N ARG A 94 -3.74 12.19 -7.73
CA ARG A 94 -2.97 11.35 -8.65
C ARG A 94 -1.57 11.03 -8.13
N ILE A 95 -0.91 11.96 -7.46
CA ILE A 95 0.36 11.70 -6.78
C ILE A 95 0.18 10.64 -5.69
N GLY A 96 -0.89 10.73 -4.90
CA GLY A 96 -1.23 9.71 -3.90
C GLY A 96 -1.39 8.32 -4.49
N GLU A 97 -2.15 8.20 -5.60
CA GLU A 97 -2.37 6.94 -6.32
C GLU A 97 -1.07 6.33 -6.90
N LEU A 98 -0.03 7.12 -7.13
CA LEU A 98 1.27 6.64 -7.63
C LEU A 98 2.24 6.27 -6.50
N TRP A 99 2.01 6.78 -5.30
CA TRP A 99 2.91 6.60 -4.16
C TRP A 99 2.98 5.16 -3.67
N GLU A 100 1.83 4.56 -3.41
CA GLU A 100 1.74 3.18 -2.93
C GLU A 100 2.40 2.18 -3.89
N PRO A 101 2.07 2.14 -5.21
CA PRO A 101 2.74 1.25 -6.15
C PRO A 101 4.25 1.50 -6.27
N PHE A 102 4.71 2.74 -6.06
CA PHE A 102 6.13 3.06 -6.04
C PHE A 102 6.84 2.45 -4.83
N CYS A 103 6.24 2.57 -3.65
CA CYS A 103 6.79 1.99 -2.42
C CYS A 103 6.85 0.46 -2.49
N LYS A 104 5.83 -0.17 -3.08
CA LYS A 104 5.76 -1.63 -3.23
C LYS A 104 6.89 -2.22 -4.06
N LEU A 105 7.53 -1.45 -4.95
CA LEU A 105 8.67 -1.94 -5.73
C LEU A 105 9.82 -2.47 -4.87
N ALA A 106 10.05 -1.90 -3.68
CA ALA A 106 11.09 -2.39 -2.78
C ALA A 106 10.78 -3.78 -2.20
N PHE A 107 9.52 -4.21 -2.26
CA PHE A 107 9.04 -5.52 -1.82
C PHE A 107 8.86 -6.49 -2.98
N ASP A 108 8.56 -5.99 -4.18
CA ASP A 108 8.54 -6.77 -5.41
C ASP A 108 9.96 -7.16 -5.88
N PHE A 109 10.94 -6.29 -5.58
CA PHE A 109 12.36 -6.47 -5.90
C PHE A 109 13.23 -6.35 -4.64
N PRO A 110 13.08 -7.27 -3.67
CA PRO A 110 13.65 -7.11 -2.35
C PRO A 110 15.16 -7.31 -2.35
N ILE A 111 15.89 -6.44 -1.62
CA ILE A 111 17.34 -6.58 -1.39
C ILE A 111 17.62 -7.80 -0.50
N LYS A 112 16.79 -7.99 0.53
CA LYS A 112 16.86 -9.14 1.44
C LYS A 112 15.63 -10.02 1.23
N LYS A 113 15.83 -11.34 1.35
CA LYS A 113 14.73 -12.31 1.21
C LYS A 113 13.57 -11.95 2.15
N LEU A 114 12.38 -11.91 1.61
CA LEU A 114 11.10 -11.80 2.32
C LEU A 114 10.05 -12.64 1.60
N THR A 115 8.92 -12.86 2.25
CA THR A 115 7.76 -13.56 1.68
C THR A 115 6.55 -12.66 1.82
N LEU A 116 5.87 -12.35 0.72
CA LEU A 116 4.58 -11.66 0.77
C LEU A 116 3.54 -12.63 1.33
N VAL A 117 2.69 -12.13 2.22
CA VAL A 117 1.63 -12.92 2.87
C VAL A 117 0.28 -12.22 2.73
N ASP A 118 -0.79 -12.98 2.75
CA ASP A 118 -2.14 -12.42 2.79
C ASP A 118 -2.51 -12.04 4.25
N PRO A 119 -3.28 -10.96 4.45
CA PRO A 119 -3.79 -10.63 5.76
C PRO A 119 -4.76 -11.73 6.24
N PRO A 120 -4.81 -12.01 7.55
CA PRO A 120 -5.79 -12.94 8.09
C PRO A 120 -7.21 -12.40 7.89
N ASP A 121 -8.18 -13.31 7.83
CA ASP A 121 -9.60 -12.96 7.86
C ASP A 121 -9.99 -12.42 9.24
N PHE A 122 -10.82 -11.38 9.28
CA PHE A 122 -11.22 -10.76 10.54
C PHE A 122 -12.02 -11.72 11.42
N ASP A 123 -12.90 -12.53 10.84
CA ASP A 123 -13.76 -13.46 11.58
C ASP A 123 -12.93 -14.60 12.20
N GLU A 124 -11.85 -15.04 11.52
CA GLU A 124 -10.89 -15.98 12.07
C GLU A 124 -10.13 -15.40 13.27
N VAL A 125 -9.62 -14.17 13.11
CA VAL A 125 -8.91 -13.44 14.19
C VAL A 125 -9.84 -13.18 15.38
N GLN A 126 -11.07 -12.73 15.13
CA GLN A 126 -12.07 -12.51 16.16
C GLN A 126 -12.35 -13.80 16.94
N THR A 127 -12.52 -14.90 16.23
CA THR A 127 -12.78 -16.22 16.83
C THR A 127 -11.61 -16.65 17.70
N GLN A 128 -10.38 -16.46 17.25
CA GLN A 128 -9.18 -16.78 18.03
C GLN A 128 -9.11 -15.96 19.32
N ILE A 129 -9.20 -14.63 19.22
CA ILE A 129 -9.16 -13.73 20.39
C ILE A 129 -10.28 -14.07 21.39
N LYS A 130 -11.47 -14.39 20.88
CA LYS A 130 -12.60 -14.79 21.71
C LYS A 130 -12.33 -16.10 22.46
N ASN A 131 -11.80 -17.10 21.77
CA ASN A 131 -11.46 -18.38 22.37
C ASN A 131 -10.37 -18.26 23.43
N ASP A 132 -9.34 -17.45 23.16
CA ASP A 132 -8.26 -17.18 24.13
C ASP A 132 -8.79 -16.48 25.39
N ALA A 133 -9.67 -15.49 25.25
CA ALA A 133 -10.29 -14.80 26.37
C ALA A 133 -11.21 -15.75 27.20
N ILE A 134 -12.01 -16.57 26.51
CA ILE A 134 -12.88 -17.56 27.16
C ILE A 134 -12.01 -18.59 27.89
N GLY A 135 -10.94 -19.11 27.27
CA GLY A 135 -10.00 -20.04 27.89
C GLY A 135 -9.35 -19.46 29.16
N TYR A 136 -8.98 -18.17 29.09
CA TYR A 136 -8.46 -17.46 30.26
C TYR A 136 -9.49 -17.35 31.37
N ILE A 137 -10.73 -16.95 31.07
CA ILE A 137 -11.82 -16.86 32.05
C ILE A 137 -12.07 -18.25 32.73
N GLU A 138 -12.06 -19.31 31.93
CA GLU A 138 -12.25 -20.69 32.47
C GLU A 138 -11.11 -21.11 33.41
N SER A 139 -9.89 -20.65 33.18
CA SER A 139 -8.73 -20.95 34.01
C SER A 139 -8.73 -20.25 35.38
N LEU A 140 -9.59 -19.23 35.57
CA LEU A 140 -9.67 -18.49 36.83
C LEU A 140 -10.36 -19.33 37.92
N ASP A 141 -9.88 -19.21 39.16
CA ASP A 141 -10.50 -19.82 40.34
C ASP A 141 -11.68 -18.96 40.84
N LEU A 142 -12.78 -18.98 40.06
CA LEU A 142 -14.01 -18.23 40.31
C LEU A 142 -15.24 -19.13 40.20
N SER A 143 -16.37 -18.70 40.81
CA SER A 143 -17.63 -19.44 40.64
C SER A 143 -18.13 -19.41 39.20
N GLU A 144 -18.90 -20.42 38.83
CA GLU A 144 -19.46 -20.52 37.46
C GLU A 144 -20.39 -19.35 37.14
N GLU A 145 -21.09 -18.77 38.11
CA GLU A 145 -21.93 -17.58 37.92
C GLU A 145 -21.07 -16.37 37.54
N ILE A 146 -19.93 -16.16 38.21
CA ILE A 146 -19.01 -15.06 37.91
C ILE A 146 -18.37 -15.26 36.54
N LYS A 147 -17.94 -16.49 36.20
CA LYS A 147 -17.39 -16.82 34.89
C LYS A 147 -18.40 -16.53 33.77
N ALA A 148 -19.67 -16.94 33.96
CA ALA A 148 -20.73 -16.68 32.99
C ALA A 148 -20.97 -15.17 32.81
N GLU A 149 -20.91 -14.39 33.88
CA GLU A 149 -21.07 -12.94 33.81
C GLU A 149 -19.87 -12.27 33.07
N LEU A 150 -18.65 -12.70 33.36
CA LEU A 150 -17.44 -12.22 32.65
C LEU A 150 -17.53 -12.50 31.15
N LYS A 151 -17.91 -13.73 30.74
CA LYS A 151 -18.11 -14.09 29.34
C LYS A 151 -19.18 -13.21 28.68
N ARG A 152 -20.31 -13.00 29.37
CA ARG A 152 -21.38 -12.13 28.86
C ARG A 152 -20.88 -10.69 28.64
N HIS A 153 -20.12 -10.12 29.59
CA HIS A 153 -19.56 -8.78 29.46
C HIS A 153 -18.51 -8.70 28.35
N TYR A 154 -17.73 -9.74 28.16
CA TYR A 154 -16.76 -9.82 27.06
C TYR A 154 -17.43 -9.89 25.67
N ASP A 155 -18.60 -10.54 25.57
CA ASP A 155 -19.33 -10.65 24.31
C ASP A 155 -20.04 -9.33 23.88
N ILE A 156 -20.36 -8.43 24.81
CA ILE A 156 -21.08 -7.20 24.50
C ILE A 156 -20.41 -6.35 23.43
N PRO A 157 -19.09 -6.02 23.48
CA PRO A 157 -18.42 -5.23 22.44
C PRO A 157 -18.50 -5.88 21.06
N TRP A 158 -18.43 -7.20 21.00
CA TRP A 158 -18.46 -7.96 19.75
C TRP A 158 -19.83 -7.93 19.07
N THR A 159 -20.92 -7.79 19.83
CA THR A 159 -22.26 -7.63 19.25
C THR A 159 -22.45 -6.27 18.54
N MET A 160 -21.59 -5.30 18.85
CA MET A 160 -21.62 -3.97 18.23
C MET A 160 -20.73 -3.88 17.00
N VAL A 161 -19.90 -4.89 16.75
CA VAL A 161 -19.00 -4.93 15.60
C VAL A 161 -19.66 -5.74 14.48
N ASP A 162 -20.00 -5.04 13.40
CA ASP A 162 -20.39 -5.71 12.16
C ASP A 162 -19.13 -6.24 11.49
N SER A 163 -18.93 -7.55 11.50
CA SER A 163 -17.76 -8.24 10.93
C SER A 163 -17.53 -7.89 9.46
N GLY A 164 -18.58 -7.65 8.70
CA GLY A 164 -18.51 -7.22 7.31
C GLY A 164 -17.88 -5.83 7.10
N GLY A 165 -17.76 -5.02 8.16
CA GLY A 165 -17.20 -3.67 8.13
C GLY A 165 -15.70 -3.59 8.39
N ILE A 166 -15.08 -4.59 9.07
CA ILE A 166 -13.66 -4.53 9.45
C ILE A 166 -12.82 -5.31 8.47
N LYS A 167 -11.94 -4.59 7.77
CA LYS A 167 -10.94 -5.18 6.89
C LYS A 167 -9.56 -5.05 7.54
N LEU A 168 -8.93 -6.16 7.85
CA LEU A 168 -7.57 -6.21 8.40
C LEU A 168 -6.51 -5.93 7.34
N GLY A 169 -6.82 -6.16 6.07
CA GLY A 169 -5.89 -5.89 4.98
C GLY A 169 -5.42 -4.43 4.96
N LEU A 170 -4.12 -4.23 5.12
CA LEU A 170 -3.39 -3.00 4.84
C LEU A 170 -2.83 -3.05 3.42
N ASP A 171 -2.05 -2.05 3.05
CA ASP A 171 -1.54 -1.96 1.68
C ASP A 171 -0.55 -3.08 1.33
N LEU A 172 0.17 -3.62 2.34
CA LEU A 172 1.15 -4.68 2.15
C LEU A 172 1.34 -5.50 3.42
N HIS A 173 1.46 -6.82 3.26
CA HIS A 173 1.80 -7.76 4.33
C HIS A 173 2.97 -8.63 3.89
N PHE A 174 3.99 -8.79 4.75
CA PHE A 174 5.12 -9.66 4.46
C PHE A 174 5.73 -10.26 5.72
N GLU A 175 6.40 -11.39 5.55
CA GLU A 175 7.22 -12.02 6.58
C GLU A 175 8.70 -11.86 6.25
N GLN A 176 9.49 -11.50 7.27
CA GLN A 176 10.94 -11.49 7.19
C GLN A 176 11.54 -11.89 8.53
N ASN A 177 12.41 -12.92 8.54
CA ASN A 177 13.08 -13.44 9.72
C ASN A 177 12.11 -13.90 10.84
N GLY A 178 10.96 -14.47 10.48
CA GLY A 178 9.95 -14.95 11.43
C GLY A 178 9.12 -13.84 12.06
N ILE A 179 9.21 -12.62 11.55
CA ILE A 179 8.40 -11.47 11.97
C ILE A 179 7.43 -11.12 10.84
N HIS A 180 6.16 -10.93 11.17
CA HIS A 180 5.14 -10.45 10.26
C HIS A 180 5.05 -8.93 10.30
N TYR A 181 5.05 -8.32 9.13
CA TYR A 181 4.98 -6.87 8.97
C TYR A 181 3.71 -6.49 8.24
N ASN A 182 2.94 -5.60 8.85
CA ASN A 182 1.69 -5.07 8.35
C ASN A 182 1.90 -3.61 8.00
N CYS A 183 1.87 -3.26 6.72
CA CYS A 183 2.33 -1.96 6.23
C CYS A 183 1.21 -1.19 5.55
N ASP A 184 1.13 0.11 5.83
CA ASP A 184 0.27 1.06 5.13
C ASP A 184 1.10 2.21 4.56
N PHE A 185 0.78 2.70 3.36
CA PHE A 185 1.52 3.75 2.66
C PHE A 185 0.67 5.00 2.51
N LYS A 186 1.11 6.12 3.09
CA LYS A 186 0.43 7.42 2.99
C LYS A 186 1.28 8.43 2.22
N SER A 187 0.73 9.01 1.16
CA SER A 187 1.40 10.08 0.41
C SER A 187 1.42 11.41 1.17
N GLY A 188 0.44 11.63 2.02
CA GLY A 188 0.34 12.70 3.00
C GLY A 188 -0.42 12.16 4.20
N PHE A 189 -0.17 12.73 5.38
CA PHE A 189 -0.87 12.38 6.60
C PHE A 189 -1.27 13.67 7.30
N SER A 190 -2.58 13.92 7.35
CA SER A 190 -3.13 15.14 7.95
C SER A 190 -4.10 14.83 9.07
N SER A 191 -4.25 15.78 9.99
CA SER A 191 -5.21 15.72 11.10
C SER A 191 -6.68 15.65 10.62
N ASN A 192 -6.95 16.00 9.36
CA ASN A 192 -8.29 15.92 8.78
C ASN A 192 -8.69 14.50 8.37
N GLU A 193 -7.77 13.55 8.39
CA GLU A 193 -8.02 12.13 8.06
C GLU A 193 -8.32 11.27 9.30
N LYS A 194 -9.00 11.82 10.31
CA LYS A 194 -9.31 11.12 11.58
C LYS A 194 -9.93 9.72 11.39
N GLY A 195 -10.79 9.56 10.40
CA GLY A 195 -11.39 8.24 10.09
C GLY A 195 -10.37 7.21 9.68
N ASN A 196 -9.42 7.58 8.81
CA ASN A 196 -8.34 6.71 8.36
C ASN A 196 -7.36 6.40 9.50
N THR A 197 -7.03 7.39 10.33
CA THR A 197 -6.15 7.21 11.50
C THR A 197 -6.78 6.24 12.49
N ASN A 198 -8.06 6.42 12.83
CA ASN A 198 -8.77 5.53 13.76
C ASN A 198 -8.82 4.09 13.23
N ARG A 199 -9.05 3.91 11.92
CA ARG A 199 -8.99 2.59 11.29
C ARG A 199 -7.61 1.96 11.42
N LEU A 200 -6.54 2.70 11.14
CA LEU A 200 -5.17 2.20 11.26
C LEU A 200 -4.83 1.81 12.69
N LEU A 201 -5.21 2.64 13.67
CA LEU A 201 -5.01 2.34 15.10
C LEU A 201 -5.78 1.09 15.52
N LEU A 202 -7.03 0.93 15.08
CA LEU A 202 -7.82 -0.25 15.36
C LEU A 202 -7.17 -1.51 14.77
N VAL A 203 -6.81 -1.48 13.49
CA VAL A 203 -6.16 -2.61 12.82
C VAL A 203 -4.82 -2.95 13.48
N ALA A 204 -4.00 -1.94 13.79
CA ALA A 204 -2.73 -2.15 14.49
C ALA A 204 -2.93 -2.75 15.89
N SER A 205 -3.97 -2.33 16.62
CA SER A 205 -4.30 -2.90 17.94
C SER A 205 -4.72 -4.36 17.85
N ILE A 206 -5.47 -4.72 16.81
CA ILE A 206 -5.86 -6.11 16.55
C ILE A 206 -4.62 -6.95 16.27
N TYR A 207 -3.74 -6.52 15.35
CA TYR A 207 -2.49 -7.24 15.07
C TYR A 207 -1.61 -7.38 16.30
N ASN A 208 -1.46 -6.35 17.11
CA ASN A 208 -0.68 -6.42 18.36
C ASN A 208 -1.25 -7.44 19.35
N SER A 209 -2.55 -7.73 19.32
CA SER A 209 -3.17 -8.76 20.16
C SER A 209 -2.92 -10.19 19.68
N LEU A 210 -2.47 -10.37 18.43
CA LEU A 210 -2.15 -11.70 17.88
C LEU A 210 -0.78 -12.23 18.33
N GLY A 211 0.10 -11.37 18.83
CA GLY A 211 1.39 -11.77 19.38
C GLY A 211 2.53 -10.82 19.11
N GLU A 212 3.68 -11.12 19.71
CA GLU A 212 4.89 -10.27 19.61
C GLU A 212 5.56 -10.31 18.23
N ILE A 213 5.21 -11.28 17.38
CA ILE A 213 5.75 -11.41 16.03
C ILE A 213 5.14 -10.43 15.03
N GLU A 214 4.03 -9.80 15.38
CA GLU A 214 3.34 -8.82 14.54
C GLU A 214 3.96 -7.43 14.69
N LYS A 215 4.30 -6.80 13.57
CA LYS A 215 4.81 -5.42 13.54
C LYS A 215 4.01 -4.58 12.55
N ASN A 216 3.55 -3.41 13.01
CA ASN A 216 2.79 -2.49 12.19
C ASN A 216 3.69 -1.32 11.77
N ILE A 217 3.75 -1.01 10.47
CA ILE A 217 4.59 0.05 9.90
C ILE A 217 3.73 0.99 9.06
N LEU A 218 3.85 2.27 9.32
CA LEU A 218 3.27 3.33 8.50
C LEU A 218 4.38 4.06 7.75
N PHE A 219 4.34 3.98 6.42
CA PHE A 219 5.24 4.74 5.55
C PHE A 219 4.57 6.05 5.11
N VAL A 220 5.11 7.18 5.55
CA VAL A 220 4.59 8.50 5.21
C VAL A 220 5.59 9.25 4.34
N ARG A 221 5.15 9.68 3.13
CA ARG A 221 5.99 10.45 2.21
C ARG A 221 6.21 11.88 2.67
N GLN A 222 5.14 12.53 3.14
CA GLN A 222 5.13 13.94 3.51
C GLN A 222 4.23 14.14 4.72
N THR A 223 4.74 14.86 5.70
CA THR A 223 3.98 15.33 6.86
C THR A 223 3.44 16.73 6.58
N GLU A 224 2.28 17.06 7.15
CA GLU A 224 1.74 18.42 7.10
C GLU A 224 2.22 19.25 8.31
N ASP A 225 2.68 18.59 9.36
CA ASP A 225 3.23 19.21 10.57
C ASP A 225 4.75 19.10 10.57
N GLU A 226 5.44 20.24 10.63
CA GLU A 226 6.90 20.33 10.71
C GLU A 226 7.48 19.61 11.94
N ASN A 227 6.68 19.45 13.00
CA ASN A 227 7.06 18.78 14.24
C ASN A 227 6.72 17.27 14.23
N ASN A 228 6.18 16.73 13.17
CA ASN A 228 5.73 15.34 13.06
C ASN A 228 4.71 14.94 14.14
N HIS A 229 3.89 15.86 14.61
CA HIS A 229 2.82 15.58 15.54
C HIS A 229 1.56 15.13 14.76
N TYR A 230 1.21 13.88 14.92
CA TYR A 230 -0.02 13.28 14.38
C TYR A 230 -0.96 13.01 15.53
N LEU A 231 -2.08 13.72 15.57
CA LEU A 231 -3.13 13.55 16.57
C LEU A 231 -4.28 12.74 16.01
#